data_3497edd974abff240124a98b809b4d3e
#
_entry.id   3497edd974abff240124a98b809b4d3e
#
_cell.length_a   1.000
_cell.length_b   1.000
_cell.length_c   1.000
_cell.angle_alpha   90.00
_cell.angle_beta   90.00
_cell.angle_gamma   90.00
#
_symmetry.space_group_name_H-M   'P 1'
#
loop_
_entity.id
_entity.type
_entity.pdbx_description
1 polymer ?
#
loop_
_entity_poly.entity_id
_entity_poly.type
_entity_poly.pdbx_seq_one_letter_code
_entity_poly.pdbx_strand_id
1 'polypeptide(L)'
;MRNRFKWKVFSALSAVSLMLPASYVANADTVQVRNVPKTHYLEAKSENVRWGNIGKGDPVLTVNSGDIVTVEAVTHHSGDDYERMIKGDAGAEDIFHWSETEKHEADRGPGVHIMTGPIAVEGAEPGDVLEVKILDMKLRPSGNGEYAGKTYGSNVAANWGLLYGEMEETPNTREVVTIYEMETKGGNDYAKALYSYRWTPQTDPSGTVHPTIDYPGVIVDHSMVEENHDVLKGIHVPVRLHFGTMSVAPKEADVVDSVPPSYYGGNIDDWRVTEGATMYYPVSVPGALLSVGDPHAGQGDSELNGTAIETSVTGDIQLILHKKAELGNKLKALNFPLLENENEWVVHGFSYANHFAELGKDAQTEIFKQSSLDKAMKDAANKTKSFLMRGMDLTEDEAYSLMSVSTDFGITQVVDGNWGIHGIINKKIFGEKEQKRALLRNSFEQFGADIGWDPATKMITIQYNGNTLSAKIGATTATFNEETIKLTAPIQLNDQKLAEVSEYFVTFYRAKLSKTE
;
A
#
# COMPACT_ATOMS: atom_id res chain seq x y z
N MET A 1 48.55 18.23 78.05
CA MET A 1 49.56 19.30 78.34
C MET A 1 49.70 20.12 77.05
N ARG A 2 49.16 21.35 77.07
CA ARG A 2 49.92 22.61 76.97
C ARG A 2 50.92 22.59 75.78
N ASN A 3 50.99 23.46 74.81
CA ASN A 3 50.73 24.88 74.74
C ASN A 3 50.97 25.44 73.30
N ARG A 4 50.17 26.43 72.91
CA ARG A 4 50.52 27.76 72.40
C ARG A 4 51.06 27.95 70.97
N PHE A 5 50.19 28.53 70.16
CA PHE A 5 50.25 29.89 69.59
C PHE A 5 51.62 30.40 69.09
N LYS A 6 51.69 30.73 67.81
CA LYS A 6 52.19 32.08 67.36
C LYS A 6 51.77 32.38 65.92
N TRP A 7 51.05 33.44 65.74
CA TRP A 7 50.84 34.18 64.50
C TRP A 7 52.13 34.70 63.93
N LYS A 8 52.28 34.71 62.58
CA LYS A 8 53.00 35.78 61.86
C LYS A 8 52.26 36.07 60.57
N VAL A 9 51.81 37.30 60.47
CA VAL A 9 51.30 37.99 59.30
C VAL A 9 52.50 38.34 58.41
N PHE A 10 52.44 38.13 57.12
CA PHE A 10 53.14 38.93 56.11
C PHE A 10 52.42 38.88 54.77
N SER A 11 51.96 40.08 54.44
CA SER A 11 51.91 40.79 53.17
C SER A 11 51.57 40.09 51.86
N ALA A 12 50.55 40.66 51.27
CA ALA A 12 50.05 40.50 49.93
C ALA A 12 51.08 40.77 48.83
N LEU A 13 51.10 39.93 47.80
CA LEU A 13 51.44 40.33 46.45
C LEU A 13 50.40 39.75 45.51
N SER A 14 49.63 40.65 44.91
CA SER A 14 48.62 40.36 43.90
C SER A 14 49.32 39.94 42.61
N ALA A 15 49.22 38.69 42.22
CA ALA A 15 49.45 38.25 40.85
C ALA A 15 48.10 38.07 40.15
N VAL A 16 47.78 39.04 39.30
CA VAL A 16 46.63 38.91 38.36
C VAL A 16 47.04 37.94 37.27
N SER A 17 46.58 36.68 37.39
CA SER A 17 46.61 35.71 36.26
C SER A 17 45.42 35.98 35.36
N LEU A 18 45.68 36.54 34.18
CA LEU A 18 44.73 36.54 33.05
C LEU A 18 44.43 35.09 32.68
N MET A 19 43.30 34.61 33.11
CA MET A 19 42.68 33.42 32.48
C MET A 19 42.15 33.83 31.12
N LEU A 20 42.82 33.40 30.06
CA LEU A 20 42.27 33.35 28.71
C LEU A 20 41.06 32.41 28.74
N PRO A 21 39.91 32.77 28.12
CA PRO A 21 38.79 31.88 28.04
C PRO A 21 39.19 30.65 27.21
N ALA A 22 38.94 29.48 27.76
CA ALA A 22 39.01 28.21 27.01
C ALA A 22 38.22 28.38 25.73
N SER A 23 38.90 28.18 24.61
CA SER A 23 38.29 28.11 23.29
C SER A 23 37.18 27.05 23.36
N TYR A 24 35.94 27.50 23.24
CA TYR A 24 34.82 26.61 22.92
C TYR A 24 35.16 26.03 21.56
N VAL A 25 35.62 24.80 21.52
CA VAL A 25 35.59 23.98 20.29
C VAL A 25 34.13 23.75 20.04
N ALA A 26 33.54 24.58 19.18
CA ALA A 26 32.29 24.27 18.59
C ALA A 26 32.49 22.91 17.89
N ASN A 27 31.90 21.85 18.45
CA ASN A 27 31.64 20.68 17.66
C ASN A 27 30.91 21.18 16.41
N ALA A 28 31.56 21.07 15.27
CA ALA A 28 30.90 21.15 14.01
C ALA A 28 29.94 19.95 14.01
N ASP A 29 28.73 20.17 14.50
CA ASP A 29 27.63 19.28 14.14
C ASP A 29 27.69 19.20 12.62
N THR A 30 28.04 18.03 12.14
CA THR A 30 27.87 17.70 10.74
C THR A 30 26.40 17.95 10.46
N VAL A 31 26.12 19.08 9.79
CA VAL A 31 24.81 19.31 9.18
C VAL A 31 24.61 18.10 8.28
N GLN A 32 23.86 17.12 8.78
CA GLN A 32 23.34 16.08 7.92
C GLN A 32 22.54 16.84 6.87
N VAL A 33 23.06 16.85 5.65
CA VAL A 33 22.31 17.33 4.49
C VAL A 33 21.06 16.46 4.50
N ARG A 34 19.94 17.03 4.95
CA ARG A 34 18.66 16.35 4.90
C ARG A 34 18.41 16.13 3.41
N ASN A 35 18.52 14.88 2.94
CA ASN A 35 18.06 14.53 1.61
C ASN A 35 16.57 14.86 1.57
N VAL A 36 16.22 15.91 0.86
CA VAL A 36 14.83 16.19 0.54
C VAL A 36 14.38 15.04 -0.38
N PRO A 37 13.31 14.34 -0.04
CA PRO A 37 12.78 13.29 -0.89
C PRO A 37 12.58 13.81 -2.32
N LYS A 38 13.05 13.07 -3.31
CA LYS A 38 12.72 13.36 -4.70
C LYS A 38 11.36 12.75 -5.03
N THR A 39 10.60 13.43 -5.87
CA THR A 39 9.40 12.87 -6.45
C THR A 39 9.72 12.39 -7.87
N HIS A 40 9.32 11.18 -8.18
CA HIS A 40 9.43 10.55 -9.49
C HIS A 40 8.03 10.28 -10.02
N TYR A 41 7.88 10.27 -11.32
CA TYR A 41 6.63 9.88 -11.97
C TYR A 41 6.86 8.64 -12.84
N LEU A 42 6.05 7.60 -12.63
CA LEU A 42 6.12 6.35 -13.36
C LEU A 42 4.79 6.11 -14.07
N GLU A 43 4.76 6.44 -15.35
CA GLU A 43 3.60 6.27 -16.22
C GLU A 43 3.30 4.78 -16.45
N ALA A 44 2.00 4.44 -16.49
CA ALA A 44 1.56 3.14 -17.00
C ALA A 44 1.57 3.17 -18.52
N LYS A 45 2.62 2.60 -19.11
CA LYS A 45 2.79 2.38 -20.55
C LYS A 45 3.57 1.09 -20.78
N SER A 46 3.52 0.55 -21.98
CA SER A 46 4.06 -0.77 -22.30
C SER A 46 5.51 -0.98 -21.88
N GLU A 47 6.35 0.07 -21.90
CA GLU A 47 7.77 -0.03 -21.50
C GLU A 47 7.98 -0.07 -19.97
N ASN A 48 6.99 0.37 -19.19
CA ASN A 48 7.05 0.47 -17.72
C ASN A 48 6.22 -0.60 -17.01
N VAL A 49 5.55 -1.46 -17.75
CA VAL A 49 4.71 -2.52 -17.18
C VAL A 49 5.19 -3.91 -17.60
N ARG A 50 4.84 -4.88 -16.76
CA ARG A 50 4.99 -6.29 -17.08
C ARG A 50 3.64 -6.95 -16.90
N TRP A 51 3.20 -7.70 -17.89
CA TRP A 51 1.92 -8.37 -17.84
C TRP A 51 2.08 -9.75 -17.20
N GLY A 52 1.35 -9.98 -16.08
CA GLY A 52 1.29 -11.27 -15.39
C GLY A 52 2.57 -11.70 -14.68
N ASN A 53 3.58 -10.82 -14.50
CA ASN A 53 4.87 -11.18 -13.94
C ASN A 53 5.33 -10.20 -12.86
N ILE A 54 5.58 -10.73 -11.65
CA ILE A 54 6.15 -10.00 -10.50
C ILE A 54 7.53 -10.50 -10.08
N GLY A 55 8.18 -11.29 -10.92
CA GLY A 55 9.51 -11.83 -10.66
C GLY A 55 10.64 -10.80 -10.87
N LYS A 56 11.87 -11.32 -10.89
CA LYS A 56 13.08 -10.50 -11.13
C LYS A 56 13.09 -9.95 -12.56
N GLY A 57 13.74 -8.80 -12.75
CA GLY A 57 13.93 -8.16 -14.05
C GLY A 57 14.71 -6.87 -13.90
N ASP A 58 15.06 -6.26 -15.04
CA ASP A 58 15.70 -4.94 -15.02
C ASP A 58 14.71 -3.89 -14.52
N PRO A 59 15.13 -3.01 -13.59
CA PRO A 59 14.25 -1.98 -13.08
C PRO A 59 13.96 -0.91 -14.12
N VAL A 60 12.69 -0.50 -14.23
CA VAL A 60 12.29 0.64 -15.07
C VAL A 60 12.57 1.98 -14.40
N LEU A 61 12.70 1.96 -13.08
CA LEU A 61 13.04 3.12 -12.25
C LEU A 61 13.93 2.69 -11.09
N THR A 62 14.95 3.51 -10.76
CA THR A 62 15.74 3.34 -9.53
C THR A 62 15.62 4.60 -8.68
N VAL A 63 15.30 4.42 -7.39
CA VAL A 63 15.08 5.51 -6.44
C VAL A 63 15.95 5.35 -5.20
N ASN A 64 16.15 6.43 -4.45
CA ASN A 64 16.80 6.38 -3.15
C ASN A 64 15.78 6.13 -2.03
N SER A 65 16.25 5.57 -0.92
CA SER A 65 15.43 5.47 0.28
C SER A 65 14.92 6.84 0.71
N GLY A 66 13.59 6.94 0.90
CA GLY A 66 12.88 8.16 1.24
C GLY A 66 12.23 8.86 0.04
N ASP A 67 12.59 8.53 -1.18
CA ASP A 67 11.97 9.10 -2.38
C ASP A 67 10.49 8.72 -2.50
N ILE A 68 9.74 9.56 -3.20
CA ILE A 68 8.31 9.38 -3.49
C ILE A 68 8.16 9.05 -4.97
N VAL A 69 7.31 8.08 -5.28
CA VAL A 69 6.95 7.73 -6.66
C VAL A 69 5.45 7.93 -6.84
N THR A 70 5.08 8.79 -7.77
CA THR A 70 3.73 8.79 -8.32
C THR A 70 3.67 7.66 -9.34
N VAL A 71 2.91 6.62 -9.06
CA VAL A 71 2.77 5.43 -9.90
C VAL A 71 1.38 5.36 -10.49
N GLU A 72 1.30 5.20 -11.80
CA GLU A 72 0.05 4.87 -12.48
C GLU A 72 -0.11 3.35 -12.56
N ALA A 73 -1.29 2.87 -12.20
CA ALA A 73 -1.67 1.47 -12.29
C ALA A 73 -2.95 1.33 -13.12
N VAL A 74 -2.87 0.55 -14.19
CA VAL A 74 -3.98 0.27 -15.09
C VAL A 74 -4.50 -1.13 -14.80
N THR A 75 -5.82 -1.27 -14.64
CA THR A 75 -6.42 -2.58 -14.46
C THR A 75 -6.45 -3.39 -15.75
N HIS A 76 -6.18 -4.69 -15.65
CA HIS A 76 -6.28 -5.64 -16.76
C HIS A 76 -7.72 -5.85 -17.22
N HIS A 77 -8.72 -5.45 -16.42
CA HIS A 77 -10.14 -5.43 -16.76
C HIS A 77 -10.59 -4.18 -17.56
N SER A 78 -9.68 -3.29 -17.95
CA SER A 78 -10.08 -2.13 -18.76
C SER A 78 -10.66 -2.52 -20.13
N GLY A 79 -10.31 -3.71 -20.65
CA GLY A 79 -10.87 -4.27 -21.87
C GLY A 79 -12.36 -4.63 -21.81
N ASP A 80 -12.94 -4.74 -20.61
CA ASP A 80 -14.35 -5.03 -20.40
C ASP A 80 -15.27 -3.92 -20.92
N ASP A 81 -14.79 -2.66 -20.96
CA ASP A 81 -15.46 -1.53 -21.60
C ASP A 81 -14.41 -0.56 -22.19
N TYR A 82 -13.98 -0.85 -23.42
CA TYR A 82 -12.97 -0.06 -24.12
C TYR A 82 -13.32 1.42 -24.20
N GLU A 83 -14.57 1.75 -24.49
CA GLU A 83 -15.02 3.12 -24.71
C GLU A 83 -14.89 3.98 -23.44
N ARG A 84 -15.08 3.38 -22.24
CA ARG A 84 -15.05 4.08 -20.96
C ARG A 84 -13.71 4.00 -20.26
N MET A 85 -12.96 2.89 -20.43
CA MET A 85 -11.81 2.57 -19.58
C MET A 85 -10.45 2.62 -20.30
N ILE A 86 -10.43 2.61 -21.65
CA ILE A 86 -9.18 2.64 -22.44
C ILE A 86 -9.14 3.87 -23.35
N LYS A 87 -10.18 4.08 -24.16
CA LYS A 87 -10.17 5.05 -25.24
C LYS A 87 -9.82 6.46 -24.78
N GLY A 88 -8.83 7.06 -25.43
CA GLY A 88 -8.34 8.41 -25.15
C GLY A 88 -7.38 8.50 -23.96
N ASP A 89 -7.13 7.40 -23.25
CA ASP A 89 -6.05 7.27 -22.28
C ASP A 89 -4.82 6.68 -23.00
N ALA A 90 -3.83 7.54 -23.30
CA ALA A 90 -2.67 7.14 -24.08
C ALA A 90 -1.87 5.98 -23.46
N GLY A 91 -1.80 5.90 -22.12
CA GLY A 91 -1.11 4.81 -21.43
C GLY A 91 -1.88 3.50 -21.53
N ALA A 92 -3.19 3.53 -21.29
CA ALA A 92 -4.04 2.36 -21.43
C ALA A 92 -4.09 1.88 -22.89
N GLU A 93 -4.26 2.78 -23.86
CA GLU A 93 -4.23 2.44 -25.28
C GLU A 93 -2.89 1.79 -25.68
N ASP A 94 -1.75 2.31 -25.21
CA ASP A 94 -0.42 1.76 -25.47
C ASP A 94 -0.26 0.35 -24.88
N ILE A 95 -0.71 0.12 -23.64
CA ILE A 95 -0.64 -1.17 -22.96
C ILE A 95 -1.52 -2.20 -23.65
N PHE A 96 -2.77 -1.86 -23.97
CA PHE A 96 -3.69 -2.81 -24.61
C PHE A 96 -3.38 -3.03 -26.09
N HIS A 97 -2.84 -2.05 -26.79
CA HIS A 97 -2.30 -2.23 -28.15
C HIS A 97 -1.04 -3.08 -28.17
N TRP A 98 -0.23 -3.04 -27.11
CA TRP A 98 0.95 -3.90 -26.95
C TRP A 98 0.59 -5.39 -26.94
N SER A 99 -0.62 -5.77 -26.57
CA SER A 99 -1.12 -7.14 -26.65
C SER A 99 -1.10 -7.71 -28.08
N GLU A 100 -1.04 -6.86 -29.09
CA GLU A 100 -0.98 -7.21 -30.52
C GLU A 100 0.45 -7.42 -31.04
N THR A 101 1.49 -7.26 -30.19
CA THR A 101 2.87 -7.30 -30.62
C THR A 101 3.60 -8.58 -30.19
N GLU A 102 4.66 -8.97 -30.94
CA GLU A 102 5.53 -10.10 -30.56
C GLU A 102 6.21 -9.89 -29.19
N LYS A 103 6.42 -8.65 -28.78
CA LYS A 103 6.98 -8.30 -27.46
C LYS A 103 6.05 -8.77 -26.33
N HIS A 104 4.75 -8.65 -26.49
CA HIS A 104 3.78 -9.11 -25.51
C HIS A 104 3.89 -10.61 -25.23
N GLU A 105 4.01 -11.42 -26.26
CA GLU A 105 4.16 -12.88 -26.10
C GLU A 105 5.47 -13.24 -25.40
N ALA A 106 6.57 -12.53 -25.72
CA ALA A 106 7.89 -12.79 -25.15
C ALA A 106 8.02 -12.36 -23.67
N ASP A 107 7.37 -11.25 -23.29
CA ASP A 107 7.51 -10.64 -21.95
C ASP A 107 6.33 -10.97 -21.01
N ARG A 108 5.32 -11.69 -21.49
CA ARG A 108 4.15 -12.09 -20.70
C ARG A 108 4.53 -13.15 -19.67
N GLY A 109 4.17 -12.89 -18.41
CA GLY A 109 4.21 -13.89 -17.35
C GLY A 109 2.95 -14.78 -17.35
N PRO A 110 2.90 -15.75 -16.44
CA PRO A 110 1.77 -16.68 -16.32
C PRO A 110 0.51 -16.07 -15.70
N GLY A 111 0.62 -14.92 -15.00
CA GLY A 111 -0.50 -14.26 -14.34
C GLY A 111 -1.30 -13.34 -15.27
N VAL A 112 -2.22 -12.58 -14.67
CA VAL A 112 -3.20 -11.75 -15.41
C VAL A 112 -2.97 -10.25 -15.24
N HIS A 113 -2.34 -9.80 -14.15
CA HIS A 113 -2.30 -8.38 -13.77
C HIS A 113 -1.31 -7.57 -14.58
N ILE A 114 -1.65 -6.32 -14.86
CA ILE A 114 -0.73 -5.32 -15.41
C ILE A 114 0.04 -4.71 -14.24
N MET A 115 1.35 -5.01 -14.17
CA MET A 115 2.22 -4.63 -13.06
C MET A 115 3.14 -3.48 -13.47
N THR A 116 2.93 -2.29 -12.93
CA THR A 116 3.83 -1.14 -13.13
C THR A 116 5.10 -1.33 -12.30
N GLY A 117 6.26 -1.30 -12.93
CA GLY A 117 7.55 -1.61 -12.33
C GLY A 117 8.37 -2.60 -13.15
N PRO A 118 9.48 -3.17 -12.58
CA PRO A 118 9.86 -3.05 -11.18
C PRO A 118 10.63 -1.77 -10.86
N ILE A 119 10.42 -1.28 -9.62
CA ILE A 119 11.14 -0.13 -9.07
C ILE A 119 12.25 -0.65 -8.16
N ALA A 120 13.50 -0.30 -8.45
CA ALA A 120 14.62 -0.62 -7.58
C ALA A 120 14.84 0.46 -6.52
N VAL A 121 15.16 0.05 -5.30
CA VAL A 121 15.62 0.96 -4.25
C VAL A 121 17.13 0.80 -4.08
N GLU A 122 17.85 1.90 -4.25
CA GLU A 122 19.32 1.91 -4.20
C GLU A 122 19.85 1.35 -2.88
N GLY A 123 20.77 0.42 -2.95
CA GLY A 123 21.39 -0.23 -1.79
C GLY A 123 20.51 -1.23 -1.04
N ALA A 124 19.34 -1.60 -1.56
CA ALA A 124 18.53 -2.66 -0.97
C ALA A 124 19.19 -4.03 -1.18
N GLU A 125 19.30 -4.81 -0.11
CA GLU A 125 19.97 -6.11 -0.09
C GLU A 125 19.11 -7.17 0.63
N PRO A 126 19.29 -8.45 0.32
CA PRO A 126 18.57 -9.52 0.99
C PRO A 126 18.68 -9.49 2.52
N GLY A 127 17.53 -9.49 3.18
CA GLY A 127 17.39 -9.40 4.62
C GLY A 127 17.11 -7.99 5.15
N ASP A 128 17.15 -6.96 4.30
CA ASP A 128 16.57 -5.65 4.58
C ASP A 128 15.04 -5.73 4.58
N VAL A 129 14.39 -4.66 4.99
CA VAL A 129 12.92 -4.49 4.89
C VAL A 129 12.62 -3.24 4.09
N LEU A 130 11.75 -3.36 3.09
CA LEU A 130 11.22 -2.23 2.36
C LEU A 130 9.90 -1.80 3.00
N GLU A 131 9.84 -0.54 3.43
CA GLU A 131 8.63 0.14 3.88
C GLU A 131 8.06 0.94 2.70
N VAL A 132 6.78 0.73 2.39
CA VAL A 132 6.05 1.43 1.34
C VAL A 132 4.86 2.15 1.97
N LYS A 133 4.93 3.49 2.07
CA LYS A 133 3.81 4.31 2.53
C LYS A 133 2.94 4.71 1.35
N ILE A 134 1.64 4.47 1.45
CA ILE A 134 0.65 4.89 0.46
C ILE A 134 0.15 6.27 0.87
N LEU A 135 0.66 7.32 0.22
CA LEU A 135 0.44 8.71 0.62
C LEU A 135 -0.84 9.30 0.02
N ASP A 136 -1.21 8.85 -1.18
CA ASP A 136 -2.37 9.32 -1.92
C ASP A 136 -2.83 8.26 -2.92
N MET A 137 -4.13 8.22 -3.20
CA MET A 137 -4.69 7.38 -4.25
C MET A 137 -5.85 8.11 -4.93
N LYS A 138 -5.82 8.15 -6.25
CA LYS A 138 -6.84 8.81 -7.06
C LYS A 138 -7.31 7.90 -8.18
N LEU A 139 -8.62 7.87 -8.40
CA LEU A 139 -9.20 7.24 -9.57
C LEU A 139 -8.65 7.88 -10.85
N ARG A 140 -8.33 7.07 -11.84
CA ARG A 140 -7.92 7.54 -13.16
C ARG A 140 -9.17 7.83 -13.98
N PRO A 141 -9.37 9.08 -14.44
CA PRO A 141 -10.58 9.42 -15.19
C PRO A 141 -10.52 8.85 -16.61
N SER A 142 -11.70 8.64 -17.22
CA SER A 142 -11.79 8.26 -18.63
C SER A 142 -11.09 9.28 -19.52
N GLY A 143 -10.27 8.80 -20.45
CA GLY A 143 -9.64 9.61 -21.49
C GLY A 143 -10.58 9.99 -22.62
N ASN A 144 -11.71 9.28 -22.77
CA ASN A 144 -12.69 9.55 -23.81
C ASN A 144 -13.48 10.83 -23.52
N GLY A 145 -13.45 11.79 -24.44
CA GLY A 145 -14.13 13.08 -24.29
C GLY A 145 -15.64 12.97 -24.04
N GLU A 146 -16.30 11.91 -24.46
CA GLU A 146 -17.71 11.64 -24.19
C GLU A 146 -17.97 11.40 -22.71
N TYR A 147 -16.98 10.82 -22.00
CA TYR A 147 -17.05 10.47 -20.57
C TYR A 147 -16.11 11.32 -19.73
N ALA A 148 -15.68 12.49 -20.22
CA ALA A 148 -14.68 13.33 -19.57
C ALA A 148 -15.01 13.60 -18.10
N GLY A 149 -14.02 13.38 -17.22
CA GLY A 149 -14.12 13.58 -15.78
C GLY A 149 -14.86 12.48 -15.00
N LYS A 150 -15.36 11.45 -15.68
CA LYS A 150 -15.95 10.27 -15.05
C LYS A 150 -14.91 9.17 -14.88
N THR A 151 -15.16 8.30 -13.92
CA THR A 151 -14.28 7.14 -13.63
C THR A 151 -15.11 5.88 -13.59
N TYR A 152 -14.50 4.78 -14.07
CA TYR A 152 -15.21 3.52 -14.29
C TYR A 152 -14.41 2.34 -13.72
N GLY A 153 -15.11 1.23 -13.50
CA GLY A 153 -14.52 -0.03 -13.10
C GLY A 153 -15.39 -1.21 -13.49
N SER A 154 -14.82 -2.38 -13.40
CA SER A 154 -15.46 -3.65 -13.76
C SER A 154 -15.40 -4.64 -12.60
N ASN A 155 -16.42 -5.44 -12.40
CA ASN A 155 -16.40 -6.61 -11.52
C ASN A 155 -16.87 -7.82 -12.30
N VAL A 156 -16.17 -8.93 -12.11
CA VAL A 156 -16.42 -10.16 -12.86
C VAL A 156 -16.76 -11.30 -11.91
N ALA A 157 -17.94 -11.89 -12.09
CA ALA A 157 -18.24 -13.20 -11.54
C ALA A 157 -17.61 -14.25 -12.46
N ALA A 158 -16.42 -14.70 -12.09
CA ALA A 158 -15.55 -15.52 -12.92
C ALA A 158 -15.59 -17.00 -12.55
N ASN A 159 -15.05 -17.84 -13.45
CA ASN A 159 -15.02 -19.30 -13.25
C ASN A 159 -14.16 -19.76 -12.05
N TRP A 160 -13.28 -18.92 -11.55
CA TRP A 160 -12.50 -19.16 -10.33
C TRP A 160 -13.16 -18.64 -9.05
N GLY A 161 -14.33 -17.98 -9.15
CA GLY A 161 -15.11 -17.53 -8.00
C GLY A 161 -15.57 -18.70 -7.13
N LEU A 162 -15.56 -18.51 -5.80
CA LEU A 162 -15.82 -19.56 -4.82
C LEU A 162 -17.14 -20.32 -5.04
N LEU A 163 -18.19 -19.61 -5.44
CA LEU A 163 -19.53 -20.21 -5.64
C LEU A 163 -19.88 -20.45 -7.11
N TYR A 164 -18.94 -20.28 -8.03
CA TYR A 164 -19.24 -20.38 -9.46
C TYR A 164 -19.88 -21.73 -9.84
N GLY A 165 -19.36 -22.84 -9.28
CA GLY A 165 -19.90 -24.18 -9.48
C GLY A 165 -21.22 -24.49 -8.77
N GLU A 166 -21.66 -23.58 -7.87
CA GLU A 166 -22.84 -23.76 -7.02
C GLU A 166 -23.96 -22.77 -7.38
N MET A 167 -23.83 -22.00 -8.47
CA MET A 167 -24.86 -21.08 -8.92
C MET A 167 -26.14 -21.83 -9.27
N GLU A 168 -27.29 -21.41 -8.72
CA GLU A 168 -28.58 -22.11 -8.87
C GLU A 168 -29.04 -22.18 -10.33
N GLU A 169 -28.84 -21.09 -11.08
CA GLU A 169 -29.14 -21.05 -12.51
C GLU A 169 -27.89 -21.35 -13.32
N THR A 170 -27.94 -22.41 -14.15
CA THR A 170 -26.85 -22.74 -15.07
C THR A 170 -25.44 -22.78 -14.39
N PRO A 171 -25.21 -23.70 -13.45
CA PRO A 171 -23.91 -23.82 -12.79
C PRO A 171 -22.81 -24.13 -13.81
N ASN A 172 -21.61 -23.53 -13.60
CA ASN A 172 -20.41 -23.67 -14.45
C ASN A 172 -20.56 -23.22 -15.91
N THR A 173 -21.55 -22.38 -16.25
CA THR A 173 -21.82 -22.05 -17.63
C THR A 173 -21.86 -20.57 -17.96
N ARG A 174 -21.65 -19.69 -16.98
CA ARG A 174 -21.71 -18.26 -17.25
C ARG A 174 -20.76 -17.47 -16.38
N GLU A 175 -20.09 -16.56 -17.01
CA GLU A 175 -19.39 -15.45 -16.37
C GLU A 175 -20.18 -14.17 -16.64
N VAL A 176 -20.19 -13.27 -15.66
CA VAL A 176 -20.94 -12.01 -15.73
C VAL A 176 -20.02 -10.86 -15.40
N VAL A 177 -19.95 -9.91 -16.32
CA VAL A 177 -19.23 -8.65 -16.13
C VAL A 177 -20.22 -7.56 -15.73
N THR A 178 -19.90 -6.77 -14.71
CA THR A 178 -20.69 -5.62 -14.28
C THR A 178 -19.83 -4.37 -14.34
N ILE A 179 -20.23 -3.39 -15.12
CA ILE A 179 -19.56 -2.10 -15.26
C ILE A 179 -20.14 -1.10 -14.27
N TYR A 180 -19.24 -0.41 -13.55
CA TYR A 180 -19.56 0.60 -12.55
C TYR A 180 -19.07 1.97 -12.96
N GLU A 181 -19.81 3.01 -12.59
CA GLU A 181 -19.37 4.42 -12.59
C GLU A 181 -19.18 4.85 -11.13
N MET A 182 -18.05 5.49 -10.83
CA MET A 182 -17.82 6.09 -9.53
C MET A 182 -18.40 7.50 -9.50
N GLU A 183 -19.16 7.82 -8.46
CA GLU A 183 -19.81 9.11 -8.27
C GLU A 183 -19.61 9.63 -6.84
N THR A 184 -19.45 10.96 -6.69
CA THR A 184 -19.39 11.60 -5.37
C THR A 184 -20.75 12.06 -4.95
N LYS A 185 -21.23 11.62 -3.78
CA LYS A 185 -22.53 11.99 -3.22
C LYS A 185 -22.41 12.32 -1.74
N GLY A 186 -22.72 13.56 -1.39
CA GLY A 186 -22.67 14.00 0.00
C GLY A 186 -21.25 13.98 0.61
N GLY A 187 -20.22 14.14 -0.21
CA GLY A 187 -18.82 14.12 0.21
C GLY A 187 -18.23 12.72 0.41
N ASN A 188 -18.92 11.69 -0.06
CA ASN A 188 -18.40 10.33 -0.11
C ASN A 188 -18.51 9.77 -1.53
N ASP A 189 -17.56 8.91 -1.89
CA ASP A 189 -17.51 8.29 -3.20
C ASP A 189 -18.19 6.91 -3.17
N TYR A 190 -18.95 6.64 -4.21
CA TYR A 190 -19.70 5.39 -4.39
C TYR A 190 -19.55 4.88 -5.81
N ALA A 191 -19.48 3.56 -5.96
CA ALA A 191 -19.63 2.88 -7.22
C ALA A 191 -21.09 2.50 -7.43
N LYS A 192 -21.62 2.81 -8.61
CA LYS A 192 -22.97 2.49 -9.06
C LYS A 192 -22.90 1.67 -10.33
N ALA A 193 -23.55 0.50 -10.35
CA ALA A 193 -23.62 -0.31 -11.54
C ALA A 193 -24.36 0.44 -12.67
N LEU A 194 -23.77 0.44 -13.85
CA LEU A 194 -24.35 1.00 -15.08
C LEU A 194 -25.11 -0.08 -15.84
N TYR A 195 -24.46 -1.20 -16.08
CA TYR A 195 -25.01 -2.36 -16.76
C TYR A 195 -24.17 -3.60 -16.43
N SER A 196 -24.72 -4.78 -16.73
CA SER A 196 -23.98 -6.02 -16.75
C SER A 196 -24.23 -6.76 -18.07
N TYR A 197 -23.32 -7.67 -18.41
CA TYR A 197 -23.50 -8.60 -19.53
C TYR A 197 -22.92 -9.96 -19.18
N ARG A 198 -23.43 -10.99 -19.88
CA ARG A 198 -22.85 -12.33 -19.81
C ARG A 198 -21.72 -12.42 -20.82
N TRP A 199 -20.60 -13.02 -20.40
CA TRP A 199 -19.50 -13.27 -21.31
C TRP A 199 -19.96 -14.14 -22.48
N THR A 200 -19.57 -13.73 -23.66
CA THR A 200 -19.64 -14.53 -24.88
C THR A 200 -18.22 -14.74 -25.40
N PRO A 201 -17.92 -15.83 -26.10
CA PRO A 201 -16.60 -16.05 -26.66
C PRO A 201 -16.09 -14.83 -27.42
N GLN A 202 -14.95 -14.28 -26.97
CA GLN A 202 -14.28 -13.15 -27.59
C GLN A 202 -13.08 -13.65 -28.39
N THR A 203 -12.66 -12.90 -29.39
CA THR A 203 -11.48 -13.24 -30.19
C THR A 203 -10.44 -12.15 -30.01
N ASP A 204 -9.23 -12.51 -29.58
CA ASP A 204 -8.13 -11.59 -29.43
C ASP A 204 -7.53 -11.16 -30.78
N PRO A 205 -6.65 -10.15 -30.83
CA PRO A 205 -6.02 -9.68 -32.06
C PRO A 205 -5.19 -10.75 -32.78
N SER A 206 -4.71 -11.78 -32.06
CA SER A 206 -3.98 -12.91 -32.66
C SER A 206 -4.90 -13.93 -33.34
N GLY A 207 -6.22 -13.80 -33.16
CA GLY A 207 -7.24 -14.71 -33.68
C GLY A 207 -7.56 -15.87 -32.75
N THR A 208 -7.09 -15.86 -31.51
CA THR A 208 -7.43 -16.85 -30.48
C THR A 208 -8.81 -16.57 -29.91
N VAL A 209 -9.63 -17.61 -29.79
CA VAL A 209 -10.98 -17.50 -29.19
C VAL A 209 -10.90 -17.81 -27.69
N HIS A 210 -11.39 -16.89 -26.87
CA HIS A 210 -11.50 -16.98 -25.43
C HIS A 210 -12.94 -17.28 -25.03
N PRO A 211 -13.32 -18.55 -24.80
CA PRO A 211 -14.69 -18.94 -24.44
C PRO A 211 -15.07 -18.52 -23.03
N THR A 212 -14.09 -18.27 -22.17
CA THR A 212 -14.20 -17.81 -20.78
C THR A 212 -13.31 -16.58 -20.57
N ILE A 213 -13.48 -15.88 -19.45
CA ILE A 213 -12.61 -14.78 -19.03
C ILE A 213 -11.32 -15.40 -18.48
N ASP A 214 -10.36 -15.66 -19.33
CA ASP A 214 -9.11 -16.36 -19.01
C ASP A 214 -7.86 -15.63 -19.53
N TYR A 215 -8.07 -14.50 -20.24
CA TYR A 215 -7.00 -13.77 -20.89
C TYR A 215 -7.05 -12.26 -20.56
N PRO A 216 -5.98 -11.71 -19.96
CA PRO A 216 -5.88 -10.29 -19.77
C PRO A 216 -5.67 -9.57 -21.12
N GLY A 217 -6.30 -8.41 -21.28
CA GLY A 217 -6.15 -7.58 -22.47
C GLY A 217 -7.08 -7.92 -23.63
N VAL A 218 -8.02 -8.83 -23.46
CA VAL A 218 -9.11 -8.99 -24.42
C VAL A 218 -9.98 -7.76 -24.38
N ILE A 219 -10.14 -7.10 -25.52
CA ILE A 219 -11.11 -6.02 -25.68
C ILE A 219 -12.44 -6.64 -26.09
N VAL A 220 -13.46 -6.44 -25.26
CA VAL A 220 -14.79 -7.02 -25.47
C VAL A 220 -15.48 -6.33 -26.65
N ASP A 221 -15.94 -7.13 -27.61
CA ASP A 221 -16.83 -6.67 -28.68
C ASP A 221 -18.27 -6.55 -28.16
N HIS A 222 -18.68 -5.35 -27.80
CA HIS A 222 -20.01 -5.06 -27.26
C HIS A 222 -21.15 -5.33 -28.25
N SER A 223 -20.87 -5.53 -29.53
CA SER A 223 -21.88 -6.00 -30.50
C SER A 223 -22.25 -7.47 -30.32
N MET A 224 -21.44 -8.23 -29.60
CA MET A 224 -21.61 -9.67 -29.33
C MET A 224 -22.23 -9.95 -27.95
N VAL A 225 -22.44 -8.96 -27.11
CA VAL A 225 -23.01 -9.11 -25.76
C VAL A 225 -24.34 -8.38 -25.62
N GLU A 226 -25.19 -8.86 -24.73
CA GLU A 226 -26.48 -8.22 -24.39
C GLU A 226 -26.33 -7.48 -23.05
N GLU A 227 -26.41 -6.14 -23.09
CA GLU A 227 -26.31 -5.30 -21.91
C GLU A 227 -27.61 -5.28 -21.11
N ASN A 228 -27.54 -5.57 -19.83
CA ASN A 228 -28.62 -5.42 -18.86
C ASN A 228 -28.42 -4.17 -18.01
N HIS A 229 -29.16 -3.11 -18.31
CA HIS A 229 -29.10 -1.84 -17.59
C HIS A 229 -29.94 -1.79 -16.30
N ASP A 230 -30.64 -2.83 -15.95
CA ASP A 230 -31.52 -2.92 -14.76
C ASP A 230 -30.89 -3.72 -13.61
N VAL A 231 -29.55 -3.62 -13.50
CA VAL A 231 -28.74 -4.35 -12.53
C VAL A 231 -28.47 -3.50 -11.28
N LEU A 232 -28.51 -4.11 -10.09
CA LEU A 232 -28.19 -3.51 -8.78
C LEU A 232 -28.87 -2.14 -8.53
N LYS A 233 -30.09 -1.98 -8.99
CA LYS A 233 -30.83 -0.72 -8.96
C LYS A 233 -30.95 -0.15 -7.55
N GLY A 234 -30.49 1.08 -7.36
CA GLY A 234 -30.54 1.77 -6.07
C GLY A 234 -29.46 1.35 -5.06
N ILE A 235 -28.52 0.49 -5.47
CA ILE A 235 -27.38 0.08 -4.66
C ILE A 235 -26.19 0.98 -5.00
N HIS A 236 -25.53 1.49 -3.96
CA HIS A 236 -24.33 2.31 -4.05
C HIS A 236 -23.25 1.65 -3.18
N VAL A 237 -22.21 1.14 -3.80
CA VAL A 237 -21.08 0.49 -3.11
C VAL A 237 -20.09 1.57 -2.67
N PRO A 238 -19.74 1.68 -1.38
CA PRO A 238 -18.73 2.64 -0.95
C PRO A 238 -17.40 2.38 -1.65
N VAL A 239 -16.78 3.43 -2.19
CA VAL A 239 -15.44 3.36 -2.78
C VAL A 239 -14.40 3.22 -1.68
N ARG A 240 -13.48 2.27 -1.88
CA ARG A 240 -12.32 1.97 -1.04
C ARG A 240 -11.13 1.72 -1.95
N LEU A 241 -10.51 2.80 -2.43
CA LEU A 241 -9.35 2.67 -3.33
C LEU A 241 -8.22 1.93 -2.65
N HIS A 242 -7.66 0.92 -3.30
CA HIS A 242 -6.53 0.16 -2.80
C HIS A 242 -5.77 -0.52 -3.94
N PHE A 243 -4.54 -0.96 -3.64
CA PHE A 243 -3.78 -1.84 -4.53
C PHE A 243 -4.06 -3.29 -4.13
N GLY A 244 -4.64 -4.09 -5.01
CA GLY A 244 -4.78 -5.52 -4.83
C GLY A 244 -3.41 -6.19 -4.85
N THR A 245 -2.56 -5.79 -5.81
CA THR A 245 -1.22 -6.34 -5.97
C THR A 245 -0.13 -5.31 -5.69
N MET A 246 0.69 -5.58 -4.68
CA MET A 246 1.93 -4.87 -4.39
C MET A 246 2.97 -5.87 -3.91
N SER A 247 4.12 -5.97 -4.58
CA SER A 247 5.12 -6.99 -4.25
C SER A 247 6.55 -6.55 -4.46
N VAL A 248 7.46 -7.10 -3.66
CA VAL A 248 8.89 -7.14 -3.98
C VAL A 248 9.22 -8.46 -4.69
N ALA A 249 10.24 -8.48 -5.55
CA ALA A 249 10.57 -9.70 -6.29
C ALA A 249 11.06 -10.83 -5.35
N PRO A 250 10.53 -12.06 -5.46
CA PRO A 250 11.03 -13.21 -4.73
C PRO A 250 12.37 -13.69 -5.31
N LYS A 251 13.11 -14.44 -4.51
CA LYS A 251 14.42 -14.97 -4.92
C LYS A 251 14.33 -16.26 -5.76
N GLU A 252 13.21 -16.97 -5.69
CA GLU A 252 13.06 -18.34 -6.18
C GLU A 252 12.96 -18.43 -7.70
N ALA A 253 12.40 -17.43 -8.36
CA ALA A 253 12.20 -17.45 -9.82
C ALA A 253 12.40 -16.07 -10.45
N ASP A 254 12.70 -16.06 -11.76
CA ASP A 254 12.81 -14.83 -12.56
C ASP A 254 11.45 -14.43 -13.14
N VAL A 255 10.60 -15.42 -13.44
CA VAL A 255 9.22 -15.22 -13.88
C VAL A 255 8.30 -15.78 -12.81
N VAL A 256 7.45 -14.92 -12.26
CA VAL A 256 6.57 -15.25 -11.14
C VAL A 256 5.16 -14.80 -11.49
N ASP A 257 4.22 -15.75 -11.37
CA ASP A 257 2.79 -15.53 -11.53
C ASP A 257 2.32 -14.41 -10.61
N SER A 258 1.64 -13.42 -11.17
CA SER A 258 1.12 -12.28 -10.41
C SER A 258 -0.10 -12.60 -9.57
N VAL A 259 -0.78 -13.76 -9.79
CA VAL A 259 -2.02 -14.12 -9.11
C VAL A 259 -1.78 -14.63 -7.67
N PRO A 260 -0.96 -15.66 -7.39
CA PRO A 260 -0.83 -16.15 -6.02
C PRO A 260 0.03 -15.24 -5.15
N PRO A 261 -0.50 -14.70 -4.03
CA PRO A 261 0.30 -13.95 -3.05
C PRO A 261 1.23 -14.88 -2.27
N SER A 262 2.28 -14.32 -1.63
CA SER A 262 3.18 -15.07 -0.78
C SER A 262 3.95 -14.15 0.19
N TYR A 263 5.06 -14.66 0.78
CA TYR A 263 5.90 -13.92 1.71
C TYR A 263 6.47 -12.60 1.15
N TYR A 264 6.52 -12.45 -0.14
CA TYR A 264 6.98 -11.25 -0.86
C TYR A 264 5.87 -10.21 -1.10
N GLY A 265 4.64 -10.46 -0.68
CA GLY A 265 3.44 -9.71 -1.02
C GLY A 265 2.74 -10.33 -2.23
N GLY A 266 2.58 -9.57 -3.30
CA GLY A 266 1.82 -9.98 -4.49
C GLY A 266 0.37 -9.61 -4.35
N ASN A 267 -0.48 -10.43 -4.91
CA ASN A 267 -1.93 -10.26 -4.96
C ASN A 267 -2.59 -10.62 -3.63
N ILE A 268 -2.40 -9.74 -2.63
CA ILE A 268 -2.92 -9.98 -1.28
C ILE A 268 -4.42 -9.75 -1.23
N ASP A 269 -4.93 -8.80 -2.03
CA ASP A 269 -6.33 -8.36 -2.10
C ASP A 269 -6.93 -8.00 -0.75
N ASP A 270 -6.19 -7.17 -0.02
CA ASP A 270 -6.67 -6.56 1.20
C ASP A 270 -7.00 -5.09 0.96
N TRP A 271 -8.29 -4.73 1.00
CA TRP A 271 -8.74 -3.36 0.80
C TRP A 271 -8.15 -2.34 1.78
N ARG A 272 -7.41 -2.81 2.79
CA ARG A 272 -6.67 -1.97 3.74
C ARG A 272 -5.33 -1.51 3.20
N VAL A 273 -4.88 -1.99 2.03
CA VAL A 273 -3.67 -1.52 1.31
C VAL A 273 -4.03 -0.23 0.54
N THR A 274 -4.40 0.80 1.26
CA THR A 274 -5.03 2.05 0.81
C THR A 274 -4.26 3.28 1.29
N GLU A 275 -4.70 4.48 0.88
CA GLU A 275 -4.17 5.74 1.41
C GLU A 275 -4.16 5.74 2.95
N GLY A 276 -3.05 6.17 3.53
CA GLY A 276 -2.86 6.19 4.98
C GLY A 276 -2.34 4.88 5.55
N ALA A 277 -2.12 3.86 4.74
CA ALA A 277 -1.47 2.62 5.14
C ALA A 277 0.01 2.59 4.77
N THR A 278 0.73 1.72 5.43
CA THR A 278 2.14 1.40 5.19
C THR A 278 2.28 -0.12 5.07
N MET A 279 2.94 -0.56 4.02
CA MET A 279 3.30 -1.97 3.83
C MET A 279 4.79 -2.17 4.12
N TYR A 280 5.13 -3.27 4.78
CA TYR A 280 6.50 -3.70 5.01
C TYR A 280 6.73 -5.05 4.33
N TYR A 281 7.78 -5.12 3.51
CA TYR A 281 8.13 -6.32 2.75
C TYR A 281 9.55 -6.79 3.09
N PRO A 282 9.76 -8.11 3.31
CA PRO A 282 11.10 -8.66 3.43
C PRO A 282 11.81 -8.64 2.08
N VAL A 283 12.95 -7.96 1.99
CA VAL A 283 13.76 -7.91 0.77
C VAL A 283 14.48 -9.24 0.56
N SER A 284 14.32 -9.84 -0.63
CA SER A 284 14.89 -11.14 -0.99
C SER A 284 15.92 -11.08 -2.11
N VAL A 285 15.95 -9.98 -2.87
CA VAL A 285 16.87 -9.74 -3.99
C VAL A 285 17.44 -8.33 -3.92
N PRO A 286 18.63 -8.07 -4.51
CA PRO A 286 19.16 -6.71 -4.60
C PRO A 286 18.18 -5.77 -5.29
N GLY A 287 18.07 -4.53 -4.78
CA GLY A 287 17.13 -3.53 -5.29
C GLY A 287 15.69 -3.70 -4.81
N ALA A 288 15.34 -4.78 -4.10
CA ALA A 288 13.97 -5.17 -3.71
C ALA A 288 13.03 -5.42 -4.90
N LEU A 289 13.08 -4.59 -5.97
CA LEU A 289 12.32 -4.69 -7.21
C LEU A 289 10.80 -4.68 -6.96
N LEU A 290 10.30 -3.55 -6.47
CA LEU A 290 8.88 -3.34 -6.18
C LEU A 290 8.07 -3.22 -7.47
N SER A 291 6.95 -3.95 -7.56
CA SER A 291 5.94 -3.79 -8.61
C SER A 291 4.57 -3.55 -7.98
N VAL A 292 3.75 -2.71 -8.63
CA VAL A 292 2.41 -2.31 -8.16
C VAL A 292 1.43 -2.48 -9.30
N GLY A 293 0.26 -3.02 -9.02
CA GLY A 293 -0.80 -3.22 -10.02
C GLY A 293 -2.12 -3.58 -9.39
N ASP A 294 -3.04 -4.05 -10.23
CA ASP A 294 -4.33 -4.55 -9.80
C ASP A 294 -5.07 -3.58 -8.86
N PRO A 295 -5.32 -2.36 -9.30
CA PRO A 295 -5.94 -1.35 -8.47
C PRO A 295 -7.47 -1.51 -8.44
N HIS A 296 -8.04 -1.35 -7.26
CA HIS A 296 -9.46 -1.59 -6.98
C HIS A 296 -10.18 -0.34 -6.50
N ALA A 297 -11.44 -0.15 -6.91
CA ALA A 297 -12.34 0.87 -6.38
C ALA A 297 -13.15 0.36 -5.18
N GLY A 298 -13.34 -0.94 -5.04
CA GLY A 298 -14.08 -1.52 -3.94
C GLY A 298 -14.02 -3.03 -3.90
N GLN A 299 -13.84 -3.56 -2.69
CA GLN A 299 -13.75 -4.99 -2.42
C GLN A 299 -14.35 -5.29 -1.06
N GLY A 300 -15.07 -6.40 -0.94
CA GLY A 300 -15.40 -7.01 0.34
C GLY A 300 -14.30 -7.98 0.79
N ASP A 301 -14.18 -8.21 2.09
CA ASP A 301 -13.34 -9.31 2.56
C ASP A 301 -13.80 -10.61 1.88
N SER A 302 -12.84 -11.42 1.44
CA SER A 302 -12.98 -12.69 0.72
C SER A 302 -13.01 -12.63 -0.81
N GLU A 303 -13.36 -11.52 -1.45
CA GLU A 303 -13.37 -11.36 -2.91
C GLU A 303 -14.11 -12.50 -3.68
N LEU A 304 -15.25 -12.89 -3.17
CA LEU A 304 -15.91 -14.16 -3.40
C LEU A 304 -16.16 -14.57 -4.86
N ASN A 305 -16.43 -13.62 -5.75
CA ASN A 305 -16.86 -13.93 -7.12
C ASN A 305 -15.73 -13.95 -8.16
N GLY A 306 -14.49 -13.62 -7.73
CA GLY A 306 -13.33 -13.72 -8.60
C GLY A 306 -12.54 -12.43 -8.78
N THR A 307 -13.17 -11.26 -8.64
CA THR A 307 -12.55 -9.94 -8.73
C THR A 307 -13.15 -8.95 -7.73
N ALA A 308 -12.47 -7.84 -7.50
CA ALA A 308 -13.02 -6.64 -6.87
C ALA A 308 -13.83 -5.79 -7.88
N ILE A 309 -14.04 -4.50 -7.61
CA ILE A 309 -14.34 -3.52 -8.66
C ILE A 309 -13.00 -3.03 -9.19
N GLU A 310 -12.57 -3.64 -10.26
CA GLU A 310 -11.33 -3.40 -10.95
C GLU A 310 -11.35 -2.01 -11.60
N THR A 311 -10.35 -1.16 -11.31
CA THR A 311 -10.31 0.20 -11.84
C THR A 311 -8.87 0.66 -12.02
N SER A 312 -8.63 1.68 -12.83
CA SER A 312 -7.29 2.27 -12.92
C SER A 312 -7.12 3.41 -11.92
N VAL A 313 -5.94 3.51 -11.30
CA VAL A 313 -5.63 4.54 -10.31
C VAL A 313 -4.26 5.17 -10.55
N THR A 314 -4.06 6.34 -9.96
CA THR A 314 -2.74 6.94 -9.76
C THR A 314 -2.51 7.06 -8.26
N GLY A 315 -1.39 6.54 -7.78
CA GLY A 315 -1.04 6.56 -6.36
C GLY A 315 0.32 7.17 -6.09
N ASP A 316 0.46 7.86 -4.96
CA ASP A 316 1.74 8.33 -4.45
C ASP A 316 2.24 7.38 -3.38
N ILE A 317 3.40 6.80 -3.60
CA ILE A 317 4.05 5.90 -2.64
C ILE A 317 5.42 6.43 -2.23
N GLN A 318 5.75 6.36 -0.94
CA GLN A 318 7.10 6.65 -0.46
C GLN A 318 7.82 5.35 -0.14
N LEU A 319 9.04 5.20 -0.63
CA LEU A 319 9.86 4.00 -0.46
C LEU A 319 10.97 4.25 0.57
N ILE A 320 10.97 3.52 1.68
CA ILE A 320 11.95 3.66 2.75
C ILE A 320 12.63 2.31 3.00
N LEU A 321 13.95 2.29 2.88
CA LEU A 321 14.74 1.10 3.09
C LEU A 321 15.23 1.03 4.54
N HIS A 322 14.86 -0.03 5.25
CA HIS A 322 15.39 -0.36 6.57
C HIS A 322 16.48 -1.41 6.44
N LYS A 323 17.70 -1.04 6.77
CA LYS A 323 18.84 -1.96 6.69
C LYS A 323 18.75 -3.02 7.77
N LYS A 324 19.10 -4.26 7.42
CA LYS A 324 19.09 -5.44 8.31
C LYS A 324 19.77 -5.19 9.66
N ALA A 325 20.86 -4.42 9.66
CA ALA A 325 21.61 -4.11 10.86
C ALA A 325 20.89 -3.16 11.83
N GLU A 326 19.88 -2.43 11.35
CA GLU A 326 19.18 -1.35 12.05
C GLU A 326 17.71 -1.70 12.38
N LEU A 327 17.27 -2.92 12.01
CA LEU A 327 15.89 -3.33 12.23
C LEU A 327 15.52 -3.39 13.72
N GLY A 328 14.50 -2.63 14.09
CA GLY A 328 13.85 -2.75 15.40
C GLY A 328 13.07 -4.06 15.56
N ASN A 329 12.65 -4.34 16.79
CA ASN A 329 12.01 -5.62 17.15
C ASN A 329 10.81 -6.00 16.27
N LYS A 330 9.98 -5.04 15.86
CA LYS A 330 8.79 -5.28 15.01
C LYS A 330 9.16 -5.79 13.62
N LEU A 331 10.23 -5.28 13.02
CA LEU A 331 10.67 -5.60 11.67
C LEU A 331 11.75 -6.69 11.64
N LYS A 332 12.36 -6.96 12.80
CA LYS A 332 13.43 -7.95 12.88
C LYS A 332 12.91 -9.35 12.59
N ALA A 333 13.53 -10.00 11.62
CA ALA A 333 13.13 -11.31 11.11
C ALA A 333 11.69 -11.33 10.51
N LEU A 334 11.24 -10.21 9.96
CA LEU A 334 10.02 -10.16 9.15
C LEU A 334 10.19 -11.09 7.94
N ASN A 335 9.27 -12.02 7.77
CA ASN A 335 9.26 -13.01 6.68
C ASN A 335 7.86 -13.16 6.04
N PHE A 336 7.06 -12.11 6.15
CA PHE A 336 5.73 -11.98 5.58
C PHE A 336 5.42 -10.50 5.33
N PRO A 337 4.47 -10.15 4.46
CA PRO A 337 4.01 -8.77 4.31
C PRO A 337 3.24 -8.35 5.55
N LEU A 338 3.64 -7.21 6.13
CA LEU A 338 2.97 -6.60 7.29
C LEU A 338 2.35 -5.28 6.85
N LEU A 339 1.06 -5.10 7.13
CA LEU A 339 0.39 -3.82 6.97
C LEU A 339 0.31 -3.09 8.31
N GLU A 340 0.52 -1.79 8.27
CA GLU A 340 0.33 -0.89 9.39
C GLU A 340 -0.49 0.32 8.95
N ASN A 341 -1.47 0.71 9.77
CA ASN A 341 -2.15 2.00 9.67
C ASN A 341 -2.14 2.69 11.03
N GLU A 342 -2.82 3.83 11.15
CA GLU A 342 -2.90 4.59 12.40
C GLU A 342 -3.35 3.75 13.61
N ASN A 343 -4.30 2.82 13.40
CA ASN A 343 -4.99 2.11 14.47
C ASN A 343 -4.60 0.64 14.61
N GLU A 344 -4.01 0.03 13.57
CA GLU A 344 -3.90 -1.41 13.44
C GLU A 344 -2.58 -1.85 12.84
N TRP A 345 -2.14 -3.05 13.21
CA TRP A 345 -1.26 -3.89 12.41
C TRP A 345 -2.09 -5.03 11.84
N VAL A 346 -1.85 -5.36 10.56
CA VAL A 346 -2.52 -6.47 9.89
C VAL A 346 -1.47 -7.44 9.37
N VAL A 347 -1.58 -8.68 9.82
CA VAL A 347 -0.66 -9.78 9.48
C VAL A 347 -1.35 -10.69 8.48
N HIS A 348 -0.71 -10.94 7.33
CA HIS A 348 -1.25 -11.81 6.31
C HIS A 348 -0.64 -13.21 6.38
N GLY A 349 -1.51 -14.21 6.38
CA GLY A 349 -1.16 -15.62 6.26
C GLY A 349 -1.83 -16.24 5.04
N PHE A 350 -1.19 -17.26 4.49
CA PHE A 350 -1.61 -17.91 3.25
C PHE A 350 -1.70 -19.41 3.41
N SER A 351 -2.39 -20.09 2.48
CA SER A 351 -2.44 -21.56 2.44
C SER A 351 -1.04 -22.18 2.48
N TYR A 352 -0.07 -21.50 1.85
CA TYR A 352 1.36 -21.79 1.89
C TYR A 352 2.13 -20.50 2.16
N ALA A 353 2.86 -20.42 3.25
CA ALA A 353 3.63 -19.25 3.65
C ALA A 353 4.68 -18.84 2.61
N ASN A 354 5.33 -19.85 2.02
CA ASN A 354 6.18 -19.73 0.84
C ASN A 354 5.90 -20.93 -0.08
N HIS A 355 4.97 -20.75 -1.01
CA HIS A 355 4.55 -21.83 -1.89
C HIS A 355 5.69 -22.37 -2.77
N PHE A 356 6.68 -21.57 -3.14
CA PHE A 356 7.85 -22.06 -3.87
C PHE A 356 8.66 -23.07 -3.06
N ALA A 357 8.93 -22.76 -1.79
CA ALA A 357 9.69 -23.64 -0.91
C ALA A 357 8.89 -24.89 -0.52
N GLU A 358 7.57 -24.78 -0.37
CA GLU A 358 6.70 -25.85 0.12
C GLU A 358 6.21 -26.78 -1.00
N LEU A 359 5.98 -26.28 -2.22
CA LEU A 359 5.47 -27.05 -3.36
C LEU A 359 6.57 -27.41 -4.39
N GLY A 360 7.76 -26.81 -4.28
CA GLY A 360 8.91 -27.13 -5.11
C GLY A 360 8.81 -26.63 -6.54
N LYS A 361 9.35 -27.41 -7.51
CA LYS A 361 9.53 -26.96 -8.90
C LYS A 361 8.23 -26.62 -9.65
N ASP A 362 7.13 -27.28 -9.28
CA ASP A 362 5.82 -27.09 -9.93
C ASP A 362 4.92 -26.15 -9.12
N ALA A 363 5.50 -25.36 -8.19
CA ALA A 363 4.77 -24.53 -7.22
C ALA A 363 3.72 -23.62 -7.87
N GLN A 364 4.06 -22.97 -8.98
CA GLN A 364 3.17 -22.01 -9.66
C GLN A 364 1.95 -22.67 -10.33
N THR A 365 1.97 -23.98 -10.54
CA THR A 365 0.83 -24.75 -11.05
C THR A 365 0.09 -25.46 -9.92
N GLU A 366 0.83 -26.02 -8.94
CA GLU A 366 0.25 -26.78 -7.85
C GLU A 366 -0.52 -25.90 -6.86
N ILE A 367 -0.14 -24.62 -6.72
CA ILE A 367 -0.79 -23.68 -5.80
C ILE A 367 -2.29 -23.54 -6.06
N PHE A 368 -2.71 -23.56 -7.32
CA PHE A 368 -4.13 -23.45 -7.70
C PHE A 368 -4.97 -24.71 -7.39
N LYS A 369 -4.32 -25.82 -7.07
CA LYS A 369 -5.00 -27.12 -6.82
C LYS A 369 -5.16 -27.45 -5.33
N GLN A 370 -4.47 -26.74 -4.44
CA GLN A 370 -4.29 -27.15 -3.04
C GLN A 370 -4.57 -26.05 -2.02
N SER A 371 -5.34 -25.03 -2.38
CA SER A 371 -5.75 -23.95 -1.49
C SER A 371 -6.52 -24.47 -0.27
N SER A 372 -6.29 -23.84 0.89
CA SER A 372 -6.92 -24.27 2.14
C SER A 372 -7.00 -23.14 3.15
N LEU A 373 -8.22 -22.77 3.55
CA LEU A 373 -8.45 -21.78 4.62
C LEU A 373 -7.89 -22.26 5.96
N ASP A 374 -7.91 -23.56 6.26
CA ASP A 374 -7.32 -24.10 7.50
C ASP A 374 -5.82 -23.87 7.58
N LYS A 375 -5.11 -24.06 6.46
CA LYS A 375 -3.67 -23.78 6.39
C LYS A 375 -3.42 -22.28 6.51
N ALA A 376 -4.15 -21.45 5.77
CA ALA A 376 -4.04 -20.00 5.80
C ALA A 376 -4.31 -19.44 7.21
N MET A 377 -5.34 -19.95 7.91
CA MET A 377 -5.62 -19.57 9.30
C MET A 377 -4.48 -19.92 10.24
N LYS A 378 -3.90 -21.12 10.13
CA LYS A 378 -2.76 -21.52 10.94
C LYS A 378 -1.52 -20.67 10.66
N ASP A 379 -1.27 -20.33 9.40
CA ASP A 379 -0.16 -19.48 9.00
C ASP A 379 -0.34 -18.06 9.56
N ALA A 380 -1.51 -17.45 9.37
CA ALA A 380 -1.86 -16.13 9.92
C ALA A 380 -1.70 -16.10 11.44
N ALA A 381 -2.24 -17.10 12.16
CA ALA A 381 -2.14 -17.19 13.61
C ALA A 381 -0.68 -17.32 14.08
N ASN A 382 0.13 -18.16 13.42
CA ASN A 382 1.55 -18.33 13.78
C ASN A 382 2.37 -17.05 13.53
N LYS A 383 2.13 -16.37 12.43
CA LYS A 383 2.77 -15.09 12.10
C LYS A 383 2.36 -14.00 13.08
N THR A 384 1.07 -13.91 13.42
CA THR A 384 0.53 -12.97 14.42
C THR A 384 1.14 -13.22 15.80
N LYS A 385 1.17 -14.48 16.26
CA LYS A 385 1.84 -14.85 17.51
C LYS A 385 3.31 -14.43 17.51
N SER A 386 4.02 -14.75 16.45
CA SER A 386 5.42 -14.35 16.28
C SER A 386 5.63 -12.84 16.31
N PHE A 387 4.74 -12.08 15.67
CA PHE A 387 4.78 -10.62 15.68
C PHE A 387 4.57 -10.06 17.09
N LEU A 388 3.57 -10.55 17.82
CA LEU A 388 3.28 -10.14 19.20
C LEU A 388 4.45 -10.47 20.15
N MET A 389 5.02 -11.67 20.05
CA MET A 389 6.16 -12.05 20.87
C MET A 389 7.39 -11.18 20.61
N ARG A 390 7.74 -10.91 19.36
CA ARG A 390 8.95 -10.16 19.00
C ARG A 390 8.75 -8.64 19.05
N GLY A 391 7.64 -8.17 18.51
CA GLY A 391 7.35 -6.75 18.41
C GLY A 391 6.91 -6.11 19.71
N MET A 392 6.18 -6.87 20.55
CA MET A 392 5.58 -6.38 21.81
C MET A 392 6.22 -6.97 23.05
N ASP A 393 7.26 -7.80 22.89
CA ASP A 393 7.98 -8.45 23.99
C ASP A 393 7.07 -9.31 24.91
N LEU A 394 6.09 -10.00 24.29
CA LEU A 394 5.19 -10.91 25.00
C LEU A 394 5.76 -12.33 25.03
N THR A 395 5.47 -13.05 26.10
CA THR A 395 5.68 -14.50 26.15
C THR A 395 4.73 -15.21 25.19
N GLU A 396 5.00 -16.48 24.86
CA GLU A 396 4.14 -17.26 23.99
C GLU A 396 2.71 -17.40 24.56
N ASP A 397 2.59 -17.65 25.86
CA ASP A 397 1.29 -17.78 26.54
C ASP A 397 0.50 -16.48 26.51
N GLU A 398 1.17 -15.34 26.78
CA GLU A 398 0.54 -14.01 26.70
C GLU A 398 0.09 -13.68 25.27
N ALA A 399 0.93 -13.92 24.27
CA ALA A 399 0.61 -13.68 22.86
C ALA A 399 -0.57 -14.55 22.43
N TYR A 400 -0.57 -15.84 22.78
CA TYR A 400 -1.64 -16.76 22.40
C TYR A 400 -2.96 -16.43 23.10
N SER A 401 -2.91 -16.07 24.39
CA SER A 401 -4.09 -15.59 25.12
C SER A 401 -4.64 -14.29 24.51
N LEU A 402 -3.76 -13.32 24.25
CA LEU A 402 -4.16 -12.02 23.68
C LEU A 402 -4.82 -12.17 22.32
N MET A 403 -4.28 -13.03 21.45
CA MET A 403 -4.87 -13.32 20.14
C MET A 403 -6.31 -13.79 20.25
N SER A 404 -6.63 -14.63 21.23
CA SER A 404 -7.99 -15.18 21.41
C SER A 404 -9.02 -14.14 21.84
N VAL A 405 -8.60 -13.07 22.52
CA VAL A 405 -9.53 -12.09 23.11
C VAL A 405 -9.51 -10.73 22.41
N SER A 406 -8.59 -10.49 21.47
CA SER A 406 -8.42 -9.16 20.87
C SER A 406 -7.92 -9.11 19.43
N THR A 407 -7.59 -10.24 18.80
CA THR A 407 -7.20 -10.26 17.40
C THR A 407 -8.35 -10.77 16.55
N ASP A 408 -8.77 -9.98 15.58
CA ASP A 408 -9.81 -10.38 14.64
C ASP A 408 -9.17 -11.03 13.41
N PHE A 409 -9.56 -12.28 13.11
CA PHE A 409 -9.13 -12.98 11.92
C PHE A 409 -10.24 -13.01 10.88
N GLY A 410 -9.93 -12.64 9.65
CA GLY A 410 -10.84 -12.61 8.53
C GLY A 410 -10.24 -13.22 7.27
N ILE A 411 -11.10 -13.62 6.34
CA ILE A 411 -10.67 -14.12 5.03
C ILE A 411 -10.33 -12.90 4.17
N THR A 412 -9.11 -12.86 3.63
CA THR A 412 -8.69 -11.77 2.74
C THR A 412 -9.22 -11.99 1.33
N GLN A 413 -8.88 -13.13 0.73
CA GLN A 413 -9.38 -13.60 -0.56
C GLN A 413 -9.42 -15.13 -0.62
N VAL A 414 -10.26 -15.69 -1.50
CA VAL A 414 -10.42 -17.14 -1.76
C VAL A 414 -10.40 -17.49 -3.24
N VAL A 415 -9.76 -16.65 -4.06
CA VAL A 415 -9.79 -16.75 -5.52
C VAL A 415 -8.42 -16.84 -6.17
N ASP A 416 -7.32 -16.49 -5.47
CA ASP A 416 -5.98 -16.30 -6.03
C ASP A 416 -5.04 -17.50 -5.84
N GLY A 417 -5.54 -18.70 -5.85
CA GLY A 417 -4.72 -19.91 -5.68
C GLY A 417 -4.15 -20.03 -4.27
N ASN A 418 -3.36 -19.08 -3.76
CA ASN A 418 -2.84 -19.09 -2.40
C ASN A 418 -3.75 -18.31 -1.45
N TRP A 419 -4.85 -18.90 -1.04
CA TRP A 419 -5.89 -18.25 -0.24
C TRP A 419 -5.35 -17.58 1.01
N GLY A 420 -5.91 -16.39 1.32
CA GLY A 420 -5.41 -15.49 2.35
C GLY A 420 -6.33 -15.33 3.56
N ILE A 421 -5.71 -15.26 4.73
CA ILE A 421 -6.33 -14.86 6.01
C ILE A 421 -5.54 -13.66 6.53
N HIS A 422 -6.24 -12.63 6.99
CA HIS A 422 -5.63 -11.55 7.74
C HIS A 422 -5.93 -11.65 9.23
N GLY A 423 -4.97 -11.24 10.07
CA GLY A 423 -5.14 -11.05 11.51
C GLY A 423 -4.95 -9.59 11.88
N ILE A 424 -5.98 -8.95 12.42
CA ILE A 424 -6.02 -7.54 12.76
C ILE A 424 -5.70 -7.35 14.24
N ILE A 425 -4.65 -6.61 14.55
CA ILE A 425 -4.21 -6.28 15.90
C ILE A 425 -4.47 -4.79 16.13
N ASN A 426 -5.42 -4.45 17.00
CA ASN A 426 -5.71 -3.06 17.34
C ASN A 426 -4.63 -2.48 18.26
N LYS A 427 -3.96 -1.41 17.83
CA LYS A 427 -2.89 -0.75 18.58
C LYS A 427 -3.35 -0.20 19.94
N LYS A 428 -4.64 0.15 20.09
CA LYS A 428 -5.19 0.73 21.32
C LYS A 428 -5.12 -0.20 22.53
N ILE A 429 -5.05 -1.53 22.29
CA ILE A 429 -4.97 -2.49 23.40
C ILE A 429 -3.63 -2.43 24.17
N PHE A 430 -2.59 -1.86 23.57
CA PHE A 430 -1.26 -1.74 24.18
C PHE A 430 -1.08 -0.47 25.03
N GLY A 431 -2.14 0.35 25.17
CA GLY A 431 -2.12 1.57 25.96
C GLY A 431 -1.16 2.63 25.41
N GLU A 432 -0.73 3.56 26.29
CA GLU A 432 0.10 4.71 25.91
C GLU A 432 1.49 4.34 25.38
N LYS A 433 2.00 3.14 25.68
CA LYS A 433 3.35 2.70 25.23
C LYS A 433 3.46 2.63 23.70
N GLU A 434 2.38 2.26 23.01
CA GLU A 434 2.35 2.17 21.55
C GLU A 434 1.60 3.34 20.89
N GLN A 435 0.87 4.12 21.68
CA GLN A 435 0.25 5.37 21.24
C GLN A 435 1.13 6.57 21.58
N LYS A 436 2.42 6.50 21.27
CA LYS A 436 3.29 7.66 21.45
C LYS A 436 2.69 8.86 20.75
N ARG A 437 2.30 9.86 21.55
CA ARG A 437 1.80 11.13 21.07
C ARG A 437 2.92 12.16 21.08
N ALA A 438 2.93 12.97 20.04
CA ALA A 438 3.88 14.03 19.87
C ALA A 438 3.15 15.38 19.83
N LEU A 439 3.76 16.42 20.36
CA LEU A 439 3.27 17.78 20.16
C LEU A 439 3.41 18.14 18.69
N LEU A 440 2.27 18.37 18.02
CA LEU A 440 2.21 18.65 16.60
C LEU A 440 3.18 19.76 16.19
N ARG A 441 3.12 20.90 16.89
CA ARG A 441 3.99 22.05 16.60
C ARG A 441 5.47 21.67 16.63
N ASN A 442 5.94 21.08 17.73
CA ASN A 442 7.35 20.71 17.88
C ASN A 442 7.79 19.73 16.77
N SER A 443 6.95 18.76 16.47
CA SER A 443 7.26 17.75 15.48
C SER A 443 7.42 18.33 14.08
N PHE A 444 6.51 19.20 13.66
CA PHE A 444 6.55 19.76 12.31
C PHE A 444 7.53 20.94 12.18
N GLU A 445 7.66 21.81 13.19
CA GLU A 445 8.70 22.88 13.18
C GLU A 445 10.12 22.31 13.17
N GLN A 446 10.41 21.22 13.91
CA GLN A 446 11.70 20.52 13.80
C GLN A 446 11.95 19.92 12.43
N PHE A 447 10.90 19.58 11.73
CA PHE A 447 10.95 19.12 10.32
C PHE A 447 11.23 20.30 9.36
N GLY A 448 10.98 21.53 9.78
CA GLY A 448 11.14 22.75 9.00
C GLY A 448 9.85 23.30 8.41
N ALA A 449 8.69 22.78 8.84
CA ALA A 449 7.39 23.28 8.41
C ALA A 449 6.95 24.52 9.21
N ASP A 450 6.21 25.42 8.58
CA ASP A 450 5.55 26.54 9.21
C ASP A 450 4.19 26.13 9.76
N ILE A 451 3.91 26.48 11.04
CA ILE A 451 2.66 26.12 11.72
C ILE A 451 1.82 27.36 12.03
N GLY A 452 0.68 27.45 11.37
CA GLY A 452 -0.38 28.45 11.62
C GLY A 452 -1.41 27.91 12.62
N TRP A 453 -1.98 28.83 13.44
CA TRP A 453 -3.10 28.53 14.32
C TRP A 453 -4.10 29.69 14.30
N ASP A 454 -5.36 29.39 13.99
CA ASP A 454 -6.47 30.32 14.10
C ASP A 454 -7.40 29.91 15.27
N PRO A 455 -7.40 30.67 16.39
CA PRO A 455 -8.20 30.33 17.56
C PRO A 455 -9.71 30.51 17.33
N ALA A 456 -10.13 31.35 16.37
CA ALA A 456 -11.54 31.61 16.10
C ALA A 456 -12.20 30.42 15.39
N THR A 457 -11.53 29.83 14.43
CA THR A 457 -12.00 28.68 13.65
C THR A 457 -11.53 27.36 14.21
N LYS A 458 -10.53 27.36 15.12
CA LYS A 458 -9.80 26.18 15.63
C LYS A 458 -9.09 25.41 14.51
N MET A 459 -8.59 26.13 13.52
CA MET A 459 -7.84 25.58 12.39
C MET A 459 -6.34 25.56 12.69
N ILE A 460 -5.72 24.44 12.39
CA ILE A 460 -4.26 24.32 12.29
C ILE A 460 -3.89 24.25 10.82
N THR A 461 -2.86 24.97 10.43
CA THR A 461 -2.27 24.94 9.08
C THR A 461 -0.82 24.53 9.20
N ILE A 462 -0.38 23.56 8.41
CA ILE A 462 0.99 23.08 8.33
C ILE A 462 1.45 23.29 6.89
N GLN A 463 2.53 24.07 6.70
CA GLN A 463 3.06 24.39 5.38
C GLN A 463 4.50 23.91 5.26
N TYR A 464 4.79 23.17 4.21
CA TYR A 464 6.14 22.73 3.90
C TYR A 464 6.28 22.45 2.40
N ASN A 465 7.39 22.91 1.83
CA ASN A 465 7.75 22.62 0.42
C ASN A 465 6.65 22.97 -0.61
N GLY A 466 5.91 24.05 -0.37
CA GLY A 466 4.78 24.47 -1.22
C GLY A 466 3.45 23.78 -0.88
N ASN A 467 3.48 22.69 -0.14
CA ASN A 467 2.27 21.97 0.26
C ASN A 467 1.67 22.54 1.55
N THR A 468 0.34 22.48 1.65
CA THR A 468 -0.43 22.97 2.80
C THR A 468 -1.42 21.93 3.28
N LEU A 469 -1.35 21.55 4.56
CA LEU A 469 -2.36 20.77 5.26
C LEU A 469 -3.10 21.67 6.23
N SER A 470 -4.42 21.82 6.09
CA SER A 470 -5.28 22.57 7.00
C SER A 470 -6.35 21.70 7.62
N ALA A 471 -6.35 21.60 8.95
CA ALA A 471 -7.27 20.75 9.70
C ALA A 471 -7.87 21.46 10.90
N LYS A 472 -9.15 21.21 11.16
CA LYS A 472 -9.82 21.64 12.39
C LYS A 472 -9.54 20.65 13.51
N ILE A 473 -9.28 21.16 14.71
CA ILE A 473 -9.14 20.29 15.90
C ILE A 473 -10.36 19.39 16.06
N GLY A 474 -10.12 18.10 16.21
CA GLY A 474 -11.14 17.05 16.36
C GLY A 474 -11.80 16.58 15.08
N ALA A 475 -11.51 17.19 13.92
CA ALA A 475 -12.07 16.75 12.66
C ALA A 475 -11.36 15.48 12.13
N THR A 476 -12.10 14.67 11.40
CA THR A 476 -11.60 13.46 10.70
C THR A 476 -11.23 13.73 9.25
N THR A 477 -11.45 14.96 8.78
CA THR A 477 -11.10 15.44 7.44
C THR A 477 -10.25 16.70 7.54
N ALA A 478 -9.47 16.97 6.51
CA ALA A 478 -8.63 18.14 6.34
C ALA A 478 -8.66 18.61 4.89
N THR A 479 -8.07 19.77 4.63
CA THR A 479 -7.75 20.22 3.27
C THR A 479 -6.26 20.08 3.05
N PHE A 480 -5.86 19.39 1.99
CA PHE A 480 -4.48 19.28 1.52
C PHE A 480 -4.41 19.88 0.11
N ASN A 481 -3.67 20.98 -0.05
CA ASN A 481 -3.57 21.71 -1.33
C ASN A 481 -4.94 21.97 -1.98
N GLU A 482 -5.92 22.48 -1.18
CA GLU A 482 -7.31 22.75 -1.60
C GLU A 482 -8.20 21.52 -1.78
N GLU A 483 -7.66 20.31 -1.84
CA GLU A 483 -8.44 19.06 -1.89
C GLU A 483 -8.85 18.60 -0.49
N THR A 484 -10.08 18.11 -0.36
CA THR A 484 -10.53 17.50 0.91
C THR A 484 -10.00 16.07 1.02
N ILE A 485 -9.27 15.80 2.10
CA ILE A 485 -8.74 14.48 2.41
C ILE A 485 -9.29 13.94 3.73
N LYS A 486 -9.26 12.64 3.91
CA LYS A 486 -9.49 11.99 5.20
C LYS A 486 -8.20 11.95 6.01
N LEU A 487 -8.24 12.39 7.25
CA LEU A 487 -7.08 12.28 8.14
C LEU A 487 -6.91 10.84 8.64
N THR A 488 -5.67 10.42 8.80
CA THR A 488 -5.33 9.13 9.45
C THR A 488 -5.85 9.08 10.88
N ALA A 489 -5.79 10.22 11.60
CA ALA A 489 -6.43 10.41 12.91
C ALA A 489 -6.76 11.89 13.14
N PRO A 490 -7.77 12.21 14.00
CA PRO A 490 -8.04 13.58 14.40
C PRO A 490 -6.90 14.19 15.21
N ILE A 491 -6.56 15.46 14.93
CA ILE A 491 -5.69 16.26 15.80
C ILE A 491 -6.43 16.54 17.10
N GLN A 492 -5.86 16.20 18.25
CA GLN A 492 -6.48 16.38 19.57
C GLN A 492 -5.76 17.45 20.39
N LEU A 493 -6.43 17.97 21.41
CA LEU A 493 -5.79 18.81 22.43
C LEU A 493 -5.54 17.98 23.68
N ASN A 494 -4.33 18.09 24.25
CA ASN A 494 -4.02 17.52 25.55
C ASN A 494 -4.57 18.38 26.70
N ASP A 495 -4.33 17.97 27.94
CA ASP A 495 -4.79 18.67 29.15
C ASP A 495 -4.21 20.11 29.25
N GLN A 496 -3.07 20.36 28.62
CA GLN A 496 -2.44 21.69 28.53
C GLN A 496 -2.96 22.52 27.35
N LYS A 497 -3.97 22.03 26.62
CA LYS A 497 -4.55 22.64 25.40
C LYS A 497 -3.55 22.79 24.25
N LEU A 498 -2.54 21.93 24.20
CA LEU A 498 -1.59 21.82 23.09
C LEU A 498 -2.08 20.74 22.11
N ALA A 499 -1.90 21.00 20.81
CA ALA A 499 -2.27 20.05 19.77
C ALA A 499 -1.31 18.84 19.79
N GLU A 500 -1.89 17.66 19.91
CA GLU A 500 -1.17 16.38 19.90
C GLU A 500 -1.68 15.46 18.78
N VAL A 501 -0.75 14.70 18.24
CA VAL A 501 -0.96 13.71 17.19
C VAL A 501 -0.13 12.47 17.51
N SER A 502 -0.47 11.33 16.86
CA SER A 502 0.36 10.13 16.95
C SER A 502 1.70 10.31 16.23
N GLU A 503 2.69 9.49 16.56
CA GLU A 503 3.93 9.43 15.78
C GLU A 503 3.66 8.97 14.34
N TYR A 504 2.68 8.09 14.14
CA TYR A 504 2.24 7.67 12.81
C TYR A 504 1.75 8.85 11.97
N PHE A 505 0.86 9.70 12.53
CA PHE A 505 0.40 10.93 11.89
C PHE A 505 1.58 11.82 11.48
N VAL A 506 2.54 12.03 12.39
CA VAL A 506 3.72 12.86 12.11
C VAL A 506 4.52 12.31 10.93
N THR A 507 4.81 11.01 10.94
CA THR A 507 5.63 10.40 9.88
C THR A 507 4.92 10.39 8.54
N PHE A 508 3.61 10.11 8.55
CA PHE A 508 2.78 10.09 7.35
C PHE A 508 2.68 11.48 6.70
N TYR A 509 2.25 12.51 7.47
CA TYR A 509 2.06 13.84 6.90
C TYR A 509 3.36 14.59 6.62
N ARG A 510 4.47 14.28 7.29
CA ARG A 510 5.79 14.74 6.84
C ARG A 510 6.12 14.23 5.45
N ALA A 511 5.87 12.96 5.17
CA ALA A 511 6.08 12.38 3.85
C ALA A 511 5.18 13.04 2.79
N LYS A 512 3.87 13.13 3.06
CA LYS A 512 2.91 13.76 2.14
C LYS A 512 3.25 15.24 1.85
N LEU A 513 3.65 16.01 2.87
CA LEU A 513 4.08 17.41 2.73
C LEU A 513 5.42 17.56 1.99
N SER A 514 6.27 16.53 1.97
CA SER A 514 7.57 16.56 1.29
C SER A 514 7.47 16.36 -0.22
N LYS A 515 6.33 15.95 -0.75
CA LYS A 515 6.13 15.76 -2.18
C LYS A 515 6.42 17.07 -2.91
N THR A 516 7.20 17.01 -3.98
CA THR A 516 7.44 18.13 -4.92
C THR A 516 6.62 17.89 -6.18
N GLU A 517 6.05 18.94 -6.73
CA GLU A 517 5.36 18.89 -8.03
C GLU A 517 6.32 18.53 -9.17
#